data_638ac7225051632e0da38a60ec2d721d
#
_entry.id   638ac7225051632e0da38a60ec2d721d
#
_cell.length_a   1.000
_cell.length_b   1.000
_cell.length_c   1.000
_cell.angle_alpha   90.00
_cell.angle_beta   90.00
_cell.angle_gamma   90.00
#
_symmetry.space_group_name_H-M   'P 1'
#
loop_
_entity.id
_entity.type
_entity.pdbx_description
1 polymer ?
#
loop_
_entity_poly.entity_id
_entity_poly.type
_entity_poly.pdbx_seq_one_letter_code
_entity_poly.pdbx_strand_id
1 'polypeptide(L)'
;MKLSQFRFDLPLNLIAQNPTKKREDARLMVVERKTGKMENKHFRDILEYFDDKDVFVVNNTKVFPARMYGRKEKTGAKIEVFLLRELSRQNRLWDVIVDPARKIRVGNKLYFGENDELVAEVIDNTTSRGRTIRFLWDASEEEFRTMLYKMGETPLPKYIKRKPDEEDKERYQTVYAKHEGAVAAPTAGLHFSKELIKRLEIKGVRFAEVTLHTGLGTFRPIEVEDLSKHKMEAEYFQITEDACNIVNKAKVGNRRICSIGTTTMRALETSFTSEKMLKPAEGWTNTFIHPPYKFNIADSLVTNFHLPKTSLMIMTCAFAGYDLAIEAYKKAIKDKYRFFSYGDAMLVI
;
A
#
# COMPACT_ATOMS: atom_id res chain seq x y z
N MET A 1 -15.19 8.28 17.42
CA MET A 1 -15.99 8.38 16.17
C MET A 1 -16.49 7.01 15.77
N LYS A 2 -17.63 6.96 15.07
CA LYS A 2 -18.25 5.72 14.60
C LYS A 2 -17.89 5.43 13.14
N LEU A 3 -17.72 4.17 12.78
CA LEU A 3 -17.42 3.74 11.41
C LEU A 3 -18.51 4.19 10.41
N SER A 4 -19.78 4.18 10.83
CA SER A 4 -20.91 4.63 10.02
C SER A 4 -20.79 6.07 9.51
N GLN A 5 -20.05 6.94 10.20
CA GLN A 5 -19.79 8.32 9.78
C GLN A 5 -18.94 8.39 8.51
N PHE A 6 -18.11 7.37 8.22
CA PHE A 6 -17.23 7.30 7.05
C PHE A 6 -17.89 6.58 5.86
N ARG A 7 -19.20 6.67 5.77
CA ARG A 7 -19.98 6.13 4.66
C ARG A 7 -20.27 7.20 3.62
N PHE A 8 -20.13 6.84 2.36
CA PHE A 8 -20.64 7.57 1.21
C PHE A 8 -20.97 6.58 0.10
N ASP A 9 -21.84 6.97 -0.81
CA ASP A 9 -22.22 6.13 -1.96
C ASP A 9 -21.22 6.34 -3.09
N LEU A 10 -20.47 5.30 -3.40
CA LEU A 10 -19.49 5.30 -4.49
C LEU A 10 -20.04 4.49 -5.66
N PRO A 11 -20.27 5.13 -6.83
CA PRO A 11 -20.59 4.40 -8.05
C PRO A 11 -19.46 3.46 -8.45
N LEU A 12 -19.74 2.18 -8.65
CA LEU A 12 -18.74 1.14 -8.92
C LEU A 12 -17.95 1.39 -10.22
N ASN A 13 -18.54 2.08 -11.19
CA ASN A 13 -17.89 2.46 -12.44
C ASN A 13 -16.78 3.51 -12.26
N LEU A 14 -16.70 4.16 -11.12
CA LEU A 14 -15.58 5.06 -10.78
C LEU A 14 -14.36 4.31 -10.24
N ILE A 15 -14.46 3.04 -9.89
CA ILE A 15 -13.31 2.23 -9.46
C ILE A 15 -12.48 1.88 -10.68
N ALA A 16 -11.26 2.42 -10.75
CA ALA A 16 -10.37 2.24 -11.89
C ALA A 16 -9.95 0.77 -12.06
N GLN A 17 -10.14 0.23 -13.26
CA GLN A 17 -9.75 -1.12 -13.61
C GLN A 17 -8.37 -1.17 -14.29
N ASN A 18 -7.93 -0.06 -14.88
CA ASN A 18 -6.65 0.07 -15.57
C ASN A 18 -5.95 1.38 -15.16
N PRO A 19 -4.62 1.42 -15.18
CA PRO A 19 -3.87 2.65 -14.96
C PRO A 19 -4.08 3.64 -16.12
N THR A 20 -3.69 4.90 -15.91
CA THR A 20 -3.58 5.90 -16.99
C THR A 20 -2.45 5.50 -17.96
N LYS A 21 -2.50 5.99 -19.19
CA LYS A 21 -1.45 5.71 -20.19
C LYS A 21 -0.07 6.13 -19.70
N LYS A 22 0.07 7.35 -19.17
CA LYS A 22 1.26 7.79 -18.45
C LYS A 22 0.92 7.97 -16.97
N ARG A 23 1.85 7.67 -16.06
CA ARG A 23 1.64 7.71 -14.61
C ARG A 23 1.15 9.08 -14.14
N GLU A 24 1.76 10.15 -14.61
CA GLU A 24 1.48 11.53 -14.24
C GLU A 24 0.28 12.18 -14.94
N ASP A 25 -0.38 11.45 -15.86
CA ASP A 25 -1.65 11.91 -16.49
C ASP A 25 -2.86 11.69 -15.58
N ALA A 26 -2.72 11.00 -14.47
CA ALA A 26 -3.77 10.90 -13.46
C ALA A 26 -4.20 12.31 -13.00
N ARG A 27 -5.48 12.45 -12.66
CA ARG A 27 -5.98 13.72 -12.10
C ARG A 27 -5.49 13.88 -10.67
N LEU A 28 -5.32 15.14 -10.27
CA LEU A 28 -4.93 15.53 -8.92
C LEU A 28 -5.96 16.51 -8.37
N MET A 29 -6.63 16.16 -7.29
CA MET A 29 -7.41 17.13 -6.53
C MET A 29 -6.51 17.73 -5.43
N VAL A 30 -6.26 19.02 -5.51
CA VAL A 30 -5.52 19.75 -4.45
C VAL A 30 -6.53 20.29 -3.46
N VAL A 31 -6.33 19.96 -2.17
CA VAL A 31 -7.20 20.36 -1.06
C VAL A 31 -6.36 21.16 -0.07
N GLU A 32 -6.67 22.44 0.06
CA GLU A 32 -6.01 23.35 1.01
C GLU A 32 -6.76 23.35 2.35
N ARG A 33 -6.14 22.81 3.41
CA ARG A 33 -6.78 22.65 4.72
C ARG A 33 -7.17 23.96 5.39
N LYS A 34 -6.38 25.02 5.17
CA LYS A 34 -6.59 26.32 5.83
C LYS A 34 -7.80 27.07 5.27
N THR A 35 -8.01 27.01 3.98
CA THR A 35 -9.03 27.78 3.26
C THR A 35 -10.24 26.93 2.85
N GLY A 36 -10.09 25.61 2.83
CA GLY A 36 -11.08 24.69 2.27
C GLY A 36 -11.12 24.69 0.74
N LYS A 37 -10.21 25.43 0.07
CA LYS A 37 -10.14 25.50 -1.39
C LYS A 37 -9.81 24.14 -2.00
N MET A 38 -10.50 23.79 -3.09
CA MET A 38 -10.28 22.57 -3.86
C MET A 38 -10.06 22.90 -5.33
N GLU A 39 -8.94 22.45 -5.88
CA GLU A 39 -8.58 22.65 -7.29
C GLU A 39 -8.44 21.32 -8.02
N ASN A 40 -8.87 21.28 -9.30
CA ASN A 40 -8.68 20.14 -10.18
C ASN A 40 -7.45 20.38 -11.06
N LYS A 41 -6.48 19.48 -10.98
CA LYS A 41 -5.19 19.51 -11.68
C LYS A 41 -4.88 18.14 -12.28
N HIS A 42 -3.74 17.99 -12.93
CA HIS A 42 -3.12 16.70 -13.23
C HIS A 42 -1.97 16.42 -12.28
N PHE A 43 -1.58 15.15 -12.12
CA PHE A 43 -0.53 14.80 -11.17
C PHE A 43 0.81 15.46 -11.47
N ARG A 44 1.14 15.68 -12.75
CA ARG A 44 2.33 16.41 -13.19
C ARG A 44 2.40 17.85 -12.64
N ASP A 45 1.26 18.45 -12.31
CA ASP A 45 1.19 19.84 -11.81
C ASP A 45 1.55 19.92 -10.32
N ILE A 46 1.86 18.78 -9.67
CA ILE A 46 2.37 18.74 -8.28
C ILE A 46 3.61 19.61 -8.09
N LEU A 47 4.38 19.81 -9.17
CA LEU A 47 5.52 20.73 -9.22
C LEU A 47 5.18 22.16 -8.78
N GLU A 48 3.93 22.61 -8.95
CA GLU A 48 3.50 23.99 -8.61
C GLU A 48 3.40 24.21 -7.11
N TYR A 49 3.32 23.13 -6.31
CA TYR A 49 3.01 23.19 -4.87
C TYR A 49 4.20 22.98 -3.95
N PHE A 50 5.37 22.66 -4.49
CA PHE A 50 6.59 22.36 -3.71
C PHE A 50 7.79 23.10 -4.28
N ASP A 51 8.70 23.52 -3.37
CA ASP A 51 9.85 24.34 -3.67
C ASP A 51 11.18 23.74 -3.19
N ASP A 52 12.28 24.46 -3.39
CA ASP A 52 13.62 24.06 -2.95
C ASP A 52 13.63 23.63 -1.48
N LYS A 53 14.27 22.50 -1.22
CA LYS A 53 14.43 21.86 0.11
C LYS A 53 13.16 21.29 0.75
N ASP A 54 11.99 21.39 0.09
CA ASP A 54 10.85 20.58 0.50
C ASP A 54 11.20 19.09 0.33
N VAL A 55 10.57 18.23 1.14
CA VAL A 55 10.89 16.80 1.16
C VAL A 55 9.67 15.97 0.83
N PHE A 56 9.83 15.06 -0.12
CA PHE A 56 8.89 13.96 -0.37
C PHE A 56 9.40 12.70 0.32
N VAL A 57 8.59 12.17 1.24
CA VAL A 57 8.88 10.87 1.84
C VAL A 57 8.11 9.80 1.08
N VAL A 58 8.82 8.81 0.56
CA VAL A 58 8.28 7.76 -0.30
C VAL A 58 8.48 6.38 0.34
N ASN A 59 7.55 5.46 0.09
CA ASN A 59 7.67 4.08 0.51
C ASN A 59 8.29 3.25 -0.63
N ASN A 60 9.53 2.81 -0.45
CA ASN A 60 10.34 2.09 -1.43
C ASN A 60 10.11 0.56 -1.42
N THR A 61 9.04 0.10 -0.77
CA THR A 61 8.68 -1.32 -0.80
C THR A 61 8.42 -1.81 -2.22
N LYS A 62 8.82 -3.06 -2.49
CA LYS A 62 8.62 -3.71 -3.78
C LYS A 62 7.62 -4.86 -3.65
N VAL A 63 6.63 -4.86 -4.54
CA VAL A 63 5.64 -5.94 -4.64
C VAL A 63 6.26 -7.15 -5.31
N PHE A 64 6.03 -8.34 -4.77
CA PHE A 64 6.41 -9.60 -5.39
C PHE A 64 5.18 -10.34 -5.93
N PRO A 65 5.33 -11.29 -6.88
CA PRO A 65 4.22 -12.05 -7.46
C PRO A 65 3.64 -13.03 -6.44
N ALA A 66 2.74 -12.54 -5.59
CA ALA A 66 2.25 -13.22 -4.39
C ALA A 66 1.05 -14.14 -4.63
N ARG A 67 0.41 -14.09 -5.79
CA ARG A 67 -0.78 -14.91 -6.07
C ARG A 67 -0.42 -16.13 -6.89
N MET A 68 -0.73 -17.31 -6.37
CA MET A 68 -0.42 -18.58 -7.01
C MET A 68 -1.69 -19.39 -7.21
N TYR A 69 -1.79 -20.07 -8.34
CA TYR A 69 -2.85 -21.02 -8.63
C TYR A 69 -2.26 -22.42 -8.74
N GLY A 70 -2.95 -23.36 -8.14
CA GLY A 70 -2.51 -24.74 -8.11
C GLY A 70 -3.66 -25.72 -7.93
N ARG A 71 -3.32 -26.94 -7.56
CA ARG A 71 -4.25 -28.01 -7.29
C ARG A 71 -3.94 -28.73 -5.98
N LYS A 72 -4.98 -29.22 -5.33
CA LYS A 72 -4.85 -30.02 -4.12
C LYS A 72 -4.55 -31.49 -4.47
N GLU A 73 -3.64 -32.08 -3.71
CA GLU A 73 -3.39 -33.54 -3.75
C GLU A 73 -4.68 -34.35 -3.71
N LYS A 74 -4.67 -35.53 -4.30
CA LYS A 74 -5.75 -36.54 -4.33
C LYS A 74 -7.02 -36.13 -5.06
N THR A 75 -7.45 -34.88 -4.97
CA THR A 75 -8.75 -34.45 -5.55
C THR A 75 -8.59 -33.67 -6.82
N GLY A 76 -7.40 -33.15 -7.13
CA GLY A 76 -7.16 -32.25 -8.26
C GLY A 76 -7.90 -30.91 -8.15
N ALA A 77 -8.55 -30.62 -7.01
CA ALA A 77 -9.34 -29.42 -6.84
C ALA A 77 -8.47 -28.16 -7.02
N LYS A 78 -8.92 -27.24 -7.88
CA LYS A 78 -8.25 -25.94 -8.08
C LYS A 78 -8.22 -25.15 -6.79
N ILE A 79 -7.09 -24.50 -6.51
CA ILE A 79 -6.86 -23.69 -5.33
C ILE A 79 -6.17 -22.38 -5.71
N GLU A 80 -6.42 -21.35 -4.93
CA GLU A 80 -5.63 -20.10 -4.90
C GLU A 80 -4.85 -20.07 -3.59
N VAL A 81 -3.55 -19.79 -3.68
CA VAL A 81 -2.68 -19.50 -2.52
C VAL A 81 -2.14 -18.11 -2.70
N PHE A 82 -2.37 -17.26 -1.70
CA PHE A 82 -1.89 -15.90 -1.69
C PHE A 82 -0.84 -15.78 -0.59
N LEU A 83 0.40 -15.60 -0.99
CA LEU A 83 1.55 -15.42 -0.09
C LEU A 83 1.44 -14.09 0.63
N LEU A 84 1.57 -14.08 1.96
CA LEU A 84 1.50 -12.86 2.76
C LEU A 84 2.89 -12.46 3.25
N ARG A 85 3.58 -13.41 3.85
CA ARG A 85 4.85 -13.17 4.51
C ARG A 85 5.68 -14.44 4.61
N GLU A 86 6.97 -14.31 4.37
CA GLU A 86 7.94 -15.37 4.68
C GLU A 86 8.20 -15.41 6.18
N LEU A 87 7.94 -16.55 6.80
CA LEU A 87 8.15 -16.77 8.24
C LEU A 87 9.54 -17.29 8.54
N SER A 88 10.08 -18.12 7.65
CA SER A 88 11.42 -18.68 7.75
C SER A 88 11.97 -18.97 6.37
N ARG A 89 13.02 -18.27 6.00
CA ARG A 89 13.71 -18.46 4.73
C ARG A 89 14.38 -19.85 4.67
N GLN A 90 15.07 -20.22 5.74
CA GLN A 90 15.77 -21.50 5.82
C GLN A 90 14.83 -22.69 5.69
N ASN A 91 13.63 -22.62 6.30
CA ASN A 91 12.63 -23.68 6.29
C ASN A 91 11.57 -23.51 5.19
N ARG A 92 11.68 -22.45 4.37
CA ARG A 92 10.70 -22.08 3.32
C ARG A 92 9.26 -22.04 3.82
N LEU A 93 9.09 -21.51 5.05
CA LEU A 93 7.79 -21.35 5.69
C LEU A 93 7.17 -20.01 5.31
N TRP A 94 5.89 -20.06 4.94
CA TRP A 94 5.14 -18.88 4.55
C TRP A 94 3.79 -18.83 5.24
N ASP A 95 3.42 -17.62 5.70
CA ASP A 95 2.04 -17.31 6.05
C ASP A 95 1.28 -16.95 4.78
N VAL A 96 0.11 -17.58 4.58
CA VAL A 96 -0.65 -17.47 3.33
C VAL A 96 -2.15 -17.42 3.57
N ILE A 97 -2.89 -16.87 2.62
CA ILE A 97 -4.34 -17.06 2.52
C ILE A 97 -4.63 -18.06 1.42
N VAL A 98 -5.59 -18.94 1.66
CA VAL A 98 -5.99 -19.98 0.71
C VAL A 98 -7.47 -19.90 0.35
N ASP A 99 -7.81 -20.26 -0.89
CA ASP A 99 -9.17 -20.36 -1.37
C ASP A 99 -9.34 -21.61 -2.26
N PRO A 100 -10.34 -22.47 -2.01
CA PRO A 100 -11.33 -22.49 -0.93
C PRO A 100 -10.76 -23.04 0.40
N ALA A 101 -10.75 -22.21 1.44
CA ALA A 101 -10.11 -22.53 2.72
C ALA A 101 -10.66 -23.81 3.41
N ARG A 102 -11.96 -24.09 3.26
CA ARG A 102 -12.61 -25.27 3.87
C ARG A 102 -12.05 -26.61 3.35
N LYS A 103 -11.49 -26.61 2.13
CA LYS A 103 -10.94 -27.82 1.48
C LYS A 103 -9.45 -28.02 1.76
N ILE A 104 -8.75 -27.01 2.30
CA ILE A 104 -7.30 -27.03 2.52
C ILE A 104 -7.03 -27.14 4.01
N ARG A 105 -6.52 -28.29 4.44
CA ARG A 105 -6.29 -28.67 5.84
C ARG A 105 -4.82 -29.00 6.06
N VAL A 106 -4.39 -28.95 7.32
CA VAL A 106 -3.05 -29.40 7.74
C VAL A 106 -2.73 -30.79 7.18
N GLY A 107 -1.51 -30.99 6.70
CA GLY A 107 -1.03 -32.21 6.05
C GLY A 107 -1.40 -32.35 4.57
N ASN A 108 -2.21 -31.41 4.00
CA ASN A 108 -2.45 -31.45 2.55
C ASN A 108 -1.24 -30.94 1.77
N LYS A 109 -0.93 -31.61 0.66
CA LYS A 109 0.02 -31.11 -0.34
C LYS A 109 -0.71 -30.32 -1.41
N LEU A 110 -0.08 -29.24 -1.83
CA LEU A 110 -0.53 -28.27 -2.82
C LEU A 110 0.50 -28.27 -3.95
N TYR A 111 0.05 -28.47 -5.17
CA TYR A 111 0.88 -28.60 -6.36
C TYR A 111 0.69 -27.40 -7.28
N PHE A 112 1.79 -26.83 -7.75
CA PHE A 112 1.80 -25.65 -8.62
C PHE A 112 2.61 -25.94 -9.89
N GLY A 113 2.17 -25.32 -10.99
CA GLY A 113 2.72 -25.56 -12.31
C GLY A 113 2.01 -26.71 -13.05
N GLU A 114 2.29 -26.85 -14.33
CA GLU A 114 1.67 -27.87 -15.18
C GLU A 114 2.17 -29.27 -14.86
N ASN A 115 3.45 -29.38 -14.50
CA ASN A 115 4.13 -30.65 -14.20
C ASN A 115 4.49 -30.75 -12.71
N ASP A 116 3.77 -30.06 -11.81
CA ASP A 116 4.02 -30.09 -10.37
C ASP A 116 5.43 -29.60 -9.97
N GLU A 117 5.93 -28.60 -10.70
CA GLU A 117 7.29 -28.09 -10.52
C GLU A 117 7.54 -27.53 -9.13
N LEU A 118 6.49 -27.09 -8.43
CA LEU A 118 6.59 -26.60 -7.06
C LEU A 118 5.50 -27.22 -6.19
N VAL A 119 5.90 -27.72 -5.03
CA VAL A 119 5.01 -28.38 -4.07
C VAL A 119 5.10 -27.69 -2.71
N ALA A 120 3.95 -27.51 -2.05
CA ALA A 120 3.91 -27.02 -0.67
C ALA A 120 3.06 -27.94 0.21
N GLU A 121 3.41 -28.05 1.47
CA GLU A 121 2.66 -28.75 2.51
C GLU A 121 2.02 -27.75 3.48
N VAL A 122 0.77 -27.96 3.82
CA VAL A 122 0.07 -27.16 4.82
C VAL A 122 0.49 -27.64 6.21
N ILE A 123 1.17 -26.76 6.95
CA ILE A 123 1.74 -27.08 8.28
C ILE A 123 0.77 -26.68 9.40
N ASP A 124 0.06 -25.53 9.26
CA ASP A 124 -0.82 -25.04 10.31
C ASP A 124 -1.98 -24.20 9.75
N ASN A 125 -3.02 -24.00 10.59
CA ASN A 125 -4.15 -23.12 10.35
C ASN A 125 -3.99 -21.87 11.23
N THR A 126 -3.78 -20.70 10.63
CA THR A 126 -3.56 -19.45 11.38
C THR A 126 -4.87 -18.66 11.60
N THR A 127 -5.76 -18.68 10.61
CA THR A 127 -7.09 -18.02 10.68
C THR A 127 -8.11 -18.86 9.89
N SER A 128 -9.35 -18.40 9.79
CA SER A 128 -10.41 -19.05 8.99
C SER A 128 -9.99 -19.30 7.53
N ARG A 129 -9.16 -18.44 6.94
CA ARG A 129 -8.60 -18.55 5.59
C ARG A 129 -7.07 -18.61 5.57
N GLY A 130 -6.42 -18.33 6.68
CA GLY A 130 -4.96 -18.32 6.82
C GLY A 130 -4.39 -19.72 7.04
N ARG A 131 -3.22 -19.97 6.46
CA ARG A 131 -2.43 -21.20 6.63
C ARG A 131 -0.96 -20.83 6.75
N THR A 132 -0.22 -21.69 7.46
CA THR A 132 1.23 -21.79 7.29
C THR A 132 1.51 -22.91 6.32
N ILE A 133 2.26 -22.61 5.25
CA ILE A 133 2.72 -23.62 4.30
C ILE A 133 4.23 -23.71 4.31
N ARG A 134 4.76 -24.89 4.00
CA ARG A 134 6.18 -25.14 3.75
C ARG A 134 6.36 -25.59 2.31
N PHE A 135 7.17 -24.87 1.55
CA PHE A 135 7.56 -25.35 0.23
C PHE A 135 8.57 -26.47 0.33
N LEU A 136 8.31 -27.55 -0.38
CA LEU A 136 9.17 -28.72 -0.50
C LEU A 136 10.08 -28.49 -1.72
N TRP A 137 11.34 -28.17 -1.46
CA TRP A 137 12.30 -27.80 -2.49
C TRP A 137 13.72 -28.14 -2.06
N ASP A 138 14.45 -28.91 -2.88
CA ASP A 138 15.76 -29.45 -2.49
C ASP A 138 16.94 -28.70 -3.12
N ALA A 139 16.67 -27.76 -4.06
CA ALA A 139 17.70 -26.98 -4.70
C ALA A 139 17.99 -25.65 -3.94
N SER A 140 18.80 -24.78 -4.53
CA SER A 140 19.24 -23.52 -3.94
C SER A 140 18.08 -22.55 -3.66
N GLU A 141 18.34 -21.56 -2.82
CA GLU A 141 17.39 -20.48 -2.53
C GLU A 141 17.12 -19.64 -3.78
N GLU A 142 18.10 -19.42 -4.61
CA GLU A 142 17.97 -18.63 -5.84
C GLU A 142 17.05 -19.30 -6.85
N GLU A 143 17.21 -20.61 -7.03
CA GLU A 143 16.34 -21.44 -7.88
C GLU A 143 14.92 -21.49 -7.33
N PHE A 144 14.77 -21.62 -6.01
CA PHE A 144 13.47 -21.55 -5.34
C PHE A 144 12.76 -20.22 -5.63
N ARG A 145 13.45 -19.09 -5.45
CA ARG A 145 12.89 -17.74 -5.73
C ARG A 145 12.51 -17.60 -7.20
N THR A 146 13.36 -18.06 -8.10
CA THR A 146 13.09 -18.04 -9.54
C THR A 146 11.82 -18.83 -9.86
N MET A 147 11.67 -20.02 -9.28
CA MET A 147 10.49 -20.84 -9.48
C MET A 147 9.23 -20.21 -8.86
N LEU A 148 9.33 -19.69 -7.64
CA LEU A 148 8.23 -18.99 -6.97
C LEU A 148 7.71 -17.83 -7.81
N TYR A 149 8.60 -17.05 -8.40
CA TYR A 149 8.24 -15.89 -9.24
C TYR A 149 7.69 -16.29 -10.60
N LYS A 150 8.16 -17.40 -11.15
CA LYS A 150 7.58 -18.00 -12.37
C LYS A 150 6.14 -18.46 -12.17
N MET A 151 5.83 -19.02 -10.98
CA MET A 151 4.49 -19.52 -10.65
C MET A 151 3.54 -18.44 -10.14
N GLY A 152 4.08 -17.33 -9.63
CA GLY A 152 3.31 -16.25 -9.04
C GLY A 152 2.80 -15.25 -10.07
N GLU A 153 1.62 -14.70 -9.81
CA GLU A 153 1.05 -13.58 -10.56
C GLU A 153 1.10 -12.28 -9.74
N THR A 154 1.10 -11.14 -10.44
CA THR A 154 0.97 -9.82 -9.81
C THR A 154 -0.29 -9.78 -8.93
N PRO A 155 -0.18 -9.44 -7.63
CA PRO A 155 -1.27 -9.56 -6.67
C PRO A 155 -2.26 -8.40 -6.77
N LEU A 156 -2.88 -8.19 -7.95
CA LEU A 156 -3.88 -7.15 -8.13
C LEU A 156 -5.02 -7.33 -7.11
N PRO A 157 -5.50 -6.26 -6.49
CA PRO A 157 -6.63 -6.32 -5.55
C PRO A 157 -7.91 -6.82 -6.20
N LYS A 158 -8.77 -7.51 -5.45
CA LYS A 158 -10.00 -8.16 -5.96
C LYS A 158 -11.06 -7.21 -6.55
N TYR A 159 -10.98 -5.90 -6.32
CA TYR A 159 -11.86 -4.91 -6.98
C TYR A 159 -11.44 -4.61 -8.41
N ILE A 160 -10.23 -4.96 -8.82
CA ILE A 160 -9.82 -5.03 -10.22
C ILE A 160 -10.30 -6.37 -10.76
N LYS A 161 -11.32 -6.33 -11.61
CA LYS A 161 -12.08 -7.50 -12.05
C LYS A 161 -11.47 -8.25 -13.24
N ARG A 162 -10.35 -7.78 -13.76
CA ARG A 162 -9.60 -8.43 -14.83
C ARG A 162 -8.43 -9.25 -14.29
N LYS A 163 -7.93 -10.18 -15.07
CA LYS A 163 -6.66 -10.86 -14.75
C LYS A 163 -5.50 -9.87 -14.90
N PRO A 164 -4.41 -10.06 -14.12
CA PRO A 164 -3.17 -9.34 -14.37
C PRO A 164 -2.66 -9.62 -15.78
N ASP A 165 -2.11 -8.60 -16.42
CA ASP A 165 -1.37 -8.71 -17.68
C ASP A 165 0.13 -8.40 -17.47
N GLU A 166 0.93 -8.50 -18.53
CA GLU A 166 2.38 -8.27 -18.41
C GLU A 166 2.69 -6.80 -18.04
N GLU A 167 1.86 -5.84 -18.46
CA GLU A 167 2.03 -4.44 -18.09
C GLU A 167 1.86 -4.23 -16.58
N ASP A 168 1.00 -5.00 -15.91
CA ASP A 168 0.78 -4.87 -14.47
C ASP A 168 2.03 -5.19 -13.64
N LYS A 169 2.94 -6.03 -14.13
CA LYS A 169 4.20 -6.32 -13.44
C LYS A 169 5.02 -5.04 -13.20
N GLU A 170 4.98 -4.12 -14.17
CA GLU A 170 5.65 -2.82 -14.08
C GLU A 170 4.72 -1.75 -13.49
N ARG A 171 3.44 -1.73 -13.91
CA ARG A 171 2.51 -0.65 -13.55
C ARG A 171 2.01 -0.73 -12.11
N TYR A 172 1.90 -1.94 -11.54
CA TYR A 172 1.56 -2.14 -10.12
C TYR A 172 2.80 -2.10 -9.21
N GLN A 173 3.76 -1.25 -9.59
CA GLN A 173 5.04 -1.03 -8.91
C GLN A 173 5.42 0.45 -9.01
N THR A 174 5.97 1.02 -7.93
CA THR A 174 6.53 2.37 -7.97
C THR A 174 7.86 2.38 -8.72
N VAL A 175 8.20 3.51 -9.34
CA VAL A 175 9.49 3.64 -10.07
C VAL A 175 10.72 3.66 -9.16
N TYR A 176 10.49 3.76 -7.85
CA TYR A 176 11.52 3.75 -6.80
C TYR A 176 11.42 2.52 -5.87
N ALA A 177 10.71 1.47 -6.28
CA ALA A 177 10.61 0.23 -5.51
C ALA A 177 11.97 -0.47 -5.41
N LYS A 178 12.39 -0.84 -4.19
CA LYS A 178 13.70 -1.45 -3.89
C LYS A 178 13.58 -2.72 -3.06
N HIS A 179 12.91 -2.63 -1.89
CA HIS A 179 12.90 -3.69 -0.88
C HIS A 179 11.65 -4.55 -1.03
N GLU A 180 11.86 -5.80 -1.45
CA GLU A 180 10.79 -6.76 -1.64
C GLU A 180 10.19 -7.23 -0.32
N GLY A 181 8.86 -7.40 -0.29
CA GLY A 181 8.13 -7.87 0.89
C GLY A 181 6.66 -7.44 0.93
N ALA A 182 6.22 -6.59 0.00
CA ALA A 182 4.83 -6.16 -0.06
C ALA A 182 3.99 -7.03 -0.99
N VAL A 183 2.73 -7.21 -0.63
CA VAL A 183 1.70 -7.83 -1.47
C VAL A 183 0.72 -6.81 -2.05
N ALA A 184 0.95 -5.54 -1.76
CA ALA A 184 0.20 -4.42 -2.34
C ALA A 184 1.13 -3.22 -2.55
N ALA A 185 1.01 -2.54 -3.69
CA ALA A 185 1.81 -1.37 -4.00
C ALA A 185 1.40 -0.16 -3.14
N PRO A 186 2.33 0.74 -2.77
CA PRO A 186 2.00 2.05 -2.20
C PRO A 186 1.44 2.95 -3.30
N THR A 187 0.13 2.86 -3.52
CA THR A 187 -0.55 3.27 -4.76
C THR A 187 -0.45 4.75 -5.09
N ALA A 188 -0.33 5.63 -4.09
CA ALA A 188 -0.07 7.05 -4.33
C ALA A 188 1.28 7.29 -5.05
N GLY A 189 2.24 6.40 -4.86
CA GLY A 189 3.53 6.43 -5.55
C GLY A 189 3.46 6.01 -7.02
N LEU A 190 2.41 5.31 -7.44
CA LEU A 190 2.25 4.86 -8.82
C LEU A 190 2.10 6.02 -9.82
N HIS A 191 1.73 7.20 -9.33
CA HIS A 191 1.57 8.40 -10.17
C HIS A 191 2.89 9.06 -10.55
N PHE A 192 3.99 8.73 -9.88
CA PHE A 192 5.31 9.28 -10.21
C PHE A 192 5.93 8.54 -11.40
N SER A 193 6.38 9.30 -12.39
CA SER A 193 7.32 8.85 -13.41
C SER A 193 8.75 9.20 -12.99
N LYS A 194 9.75 8.57 -13.60
CA LYS A 194 11.18 8.92 -13.40
C LYS A 194 11.45 10.36 -13.84
N GLU A 195 10.78 10.79 -14.91
CA GLU A 195 10.87 12.16 -15.46
C GLU A 195 10.33 13.19 -14.46
N LEU A 196 9.17 12.92 -13.85
CA LEU A 196 8.57 13.82 -12.86
C LEU A 196 9.46 13.92 -11.61
N ILE A 197 9.99 12.81 -11.13
CA ILE A 197 10.94 12.80 -10.00
C ILE A 197 12.15 13.65 -10.36
N LYS A 198 12.74 13.47 -11.53
CA LYS A 198 13.90 14.25 -11.96
C LYS A 198 13.62 15.75 -12.04
N ARG A 199 12.43 16.14 -12.52
CA ARG A 199 12.01 17.55 -12.55
C ARG A 199 11.86 18.14 -11.14
N LEU A 200 11.31 17.36 -10.18
CA LEU A 200 11.22 17.77 -8.76
C LEU A 200 12.62 17.92 -8.14
N GLU A 201 13.54 16.99 -8.40
CA GLU A 201 14.93 17.10 -7.93
C GLU A 201 15.66 18.33 -8.50
N ILE A 202 15.47 18.62 -9.80
CA ILE A 202 16.03 19.83 -10.44
C ILE A 202 15.47 21.11 -9.76
N LYS A 203 14.20 21.09 -9.36
CA LYS A 203 13.58 22.17 -8.60
C LYS A 203 14.12 22.29 -7.17
N GLY A 204 14.88 21.30 -6.69
CA GLY A 204 15.47 21.28 -5.35
C GLY A 204 14.68 20.49 -4.31
N VAL A 205 13.57 19.83 -4.72
CA VAL A 205 12.81 18.93 -3.84
C VAL A 205 13.66 17.69 -3.56
N ARG A 206 13.70 17.28 -2.30
CA ARG A 206 14.45 16.09 -1.86
C ARG A 206 13.54 14.89 -1.66
N PHE A 207 14.06 13.71 -1.88
CA PHE A 207 13.38 12.45 -1.61
C PHE A 207 14.02 11.74 -0.42
N ALA A 208 13.18 11.36 0.56
CA ALA A 208 13.56 10.48 1.65
C ALA A 208 12.80 9.16 1.51
N GLU A 209 13.49 8.04 1.71
CA GLU A 209 12.90 6.72 1.51
C GLU A 209 12.67 6.03 2.85
N VAL A 210 11.46 5.51 3.03
CA VAL A 210 11.11 4.60 4.11
C VAL A 210 10.62 3.29 3.51
N THR A 211 10.68 2.20 4.26
CA THR A 211 10.10 0.92 3.86
C THR A 211 8.91 0.62 4.76
N LEU A 212 7.77 0.25 4.18
CA LEU A 212 6.68 -0.40 4.89
C LEU A 212 6.08 -1.45 3.96
N HIS A 213 6.18 -2.71 4.35
CA HIS A 213 5.64 -3.83 3.58
C HIS A 213 4.15 -3.94 3.78
N THR A 214 3.40 -3.50 2.78
CA THR A 214 1.93 -3.46 2.85
C THR A 214 1.35 -4.85 2.70
N GLY A 215 0.58 -5.26 3.72
CA GLY A 215 -0.19 -6.49 3.73
C GLY A 215 -1.62 -6.33 3.17
N LEU A 216 -2.39 -7.43 3.17
CA LEU A 216 -3.79 -7.41 2.74
C LEU A 216 -4.73 -6.69 3.71
N GLY A 217 -4.34 -6.57 4.98
CA GLY A 217 -5.14 -5.92 6.02
C GLY A 217 -5.52 -4.47 5.69
N THR A 218 -4.66 -3.78 4.94
CA THR A 218 -4.89 -2.42 4.48
C THR A 218 -6.14 -2.27 3.60
N PHE A 219 -6.56 -3.33 2.89
CA PHE A 219 -7.75 -3.30 2.02
C PHE A 219 -8.98 -3.97 2.64
N ARG A 220 -8.87 -4.51 3.86
CA ARG A 220 -10.03 -5.08 4.55
C ARG A 220 -10.93 -3.98 5.07
N PRO A 221 -12.26 -4.11 4.91
CA PRO A 221 -13.19 -3.23 5.60
C PRO A 221 -13.01 -3.35 7.12
N ILE A 222 -13.19 -2.22 7.81
CA ILE A 222 -13.28 -2.23 9.27
C ILE A 222 -14.65 -2.82 9.64
N GLU A 223 -14.68 -3.75 10.60
CA GLU A 223 -15.89 -4.49 10.97
C GLU A 223 -16.51 -3.97 12.29
N VAL A 224 -15.74 -3.18 13.05
CA VAL A 224 -16.20 -2.63 14.33
C VAL A 224 -16.75 -1.22 14.17
N GLU A 225 -17.89 -0.93 14.80
CA GLU A 225 -18.52 0.40 14.71
C GLU A 225 -17.75 1.46 15.51
N ASP A 226 -17.21 1.10 16.67
CA ASP A 226 -16.34 1.97 17.46
C ASP A 226 -14.90 1.85 16.98
N LEU A 227 -14.37 2.90 16.34
CA LEU A 227 -13.02 2.90 15.77
C LEU A 227 -11.92 2.65 16.81
N SER A 228 -12.13 3.01 18.08
CA SER A 228 -11.14 2.76 19.14
C SER A 228 -10.90 1.27 19.41
N LYS A 229 -11.82 0.41 18.99
CA LYS A 229 -11.74 -1.05 19.13
C LYS A 229 -11.14 -1.75 17.92
N HIS A 230 -10.88 -1.01 16.84
CA HIS A 230 -10.24 -1.59 15.66
C HIS A 230 -8.77 -1.90 15.91
N LYS A 231 -8.34 -3.09 15.53
CA LYS A 231 -6.94 -3.52 15.59
C LYS A 231 -6.41 -3.66 14.17
N MET A 232 -5.43 -2.82 13.82
CA MET A 232 -4.70 -2.96 12.56
C MET A 232 -3.82 -4.21 12.59
N GLU A 233 -3.72 -4.89 11.46
CA GLU A 233 -2.69 -5.91 11.25
C GLU A 233 -1.31 -5.25 11.30
N ALA A 234 -0.36 -5.93 11.94
CA ALA A 234 1.01 -5.45 12.02
C ALA A 234 1.70 -5.58 10.65
N GLU A 235 2.37 -4.53 10.22
CA GLU A 235 3.16 -4.47 9.00
C GLU A 235 4.60 -4.11 9.35
N TYR A 236 5.56 -4.78 8.70
CA TYR A 236 6.97 -4.47 8.88
C TYR A 236 7.30 -3.11 8.29
N PHE A 237 8.08 -2.32 9.03
CA PHE A 237 8.59 -1.03 8.55
C PHE A 237 10.05 -0.83 8.92
N GLN A 238 10.71 0.04 8.15
CA GLN A 238 12.07 0.49 8.39
C GLN A 238 12.20 1.97 8.02
N ILE A 239 12.83 2.74 8.90
CA ILE A 239 13.23 4.13 8.70
C ILE A 239 14.73 4.20 8.95
N THR A 240 15.50 4.54 7.93
CA THR A 240 16.95 4.65 8.01
C THR A 240 17.39 5.98 8.63
N GLU A 241 18.63 6.04 9.08
CA GLU A 241 19.25 7.28 9.56
C GLU A 241 19.31 8.35 8.48
N ASP A 242 19.60 7.97 7.24
CA ASP A 242 19.61 8.89 6.09
C ASP A 242 18.24 9.54 5.85
N ALA A 243 17.16 8.75 5.92
CA ALA A 243 15.81 9.28 5.82
C ALA A 243 15.52 10.28 6.95
N CYS A 244 15.92 9.96 8.18
CA CYS A 244 15.78 10.86 9.33
C CYS A 244 16.56 12.17 9.12
N ASN A 245 17.79 12.10 8.67
CA ASN A 245 18.64 13.27 8.41
C ASN A 245 18.01 14.20 7.38
N ILE A 246 17.46 13.67 6.28
CA ILE A 246 16.79 14.46 5.24
C ILE A 246 15.53 15.12 5.80
N VAL A 247 14.65 14.35 6.44
CA VAL A 247 13.36 14.82 6.97
C VAL A 247 13.57 15.83 8.09
N ASN A 248 14.44 15.53 9.05
CA ASN A 248 14.68 16.39 10.21
C ASN A 248 15.35 17.72 9.81
N LYS A 249 16.25 17.70 8.83
CA LYS A 249 16.83 18.93 8.28
C LYS A 249 15.77 19.82 7.63
N ALA A 250 14.82 19.26 6.92
CA ALA A 250 13.70 19.99 6.36
C ALA A 250 12.82 20.59 7.45
N LYS A 251 12.53 19.82 8.49
CA LYS A 251 11.70 20.25 9.62
C LYS A 251 12.33 21.42 10.38
N VAL A 252 13.61 21.34 10.70
CA VAL A 252 14.36 22.44 11.33
C VAL A 252 14.38 23.69 10.42
N GLY A 253 14.47 23.49 9.11
CA GLY A 253 14.45 24.56 8.11
C GLY A 253 13.06 25.11 7.77
N ASN A 254 11.99 24.70 8.48
CA ASN A 254 10.59 25.03 8.19
C ASN A 254 10.21 24.76 6.72
N ARG A 255 10.73 23.65 6.17
CA ARG A 255 10.40 23.18 4.83
C ARG A 255 9.27 22.18 4.91
N ARG A 256 8.47 22.11 3.85
CA ARG A 256 7.31 21.20 3.78
C ARG A 256 7.77 19.75 3.66
N ILE A 257 7.14 18.89 4.45
CA ILE A 257 7.35 17.45 4.41
C ILE A 257 6.08 16.79 3.90
N CYS A 258 6.14 16.21 2.70
CA CYS A 258 5.02 15.56 2.05
C CYS A 258 5.13 14.04 2.16
N SER A 259 4.16 13.41 2.81
CA SER A 259 4.01 11.95 2.80
C SER A 259 3.39 11.49 1.49
N ILE A 260 4.08 10.63 0.75
CA ILE A 260 3.55 10.02 -0.47
C ILE A 260 2.91 8.69 -0.09
N GLY A 261 1.61 8.74 0.12
CA GLY A 261 0.76 7.61 0.52
C GLY A 261 0.53 7.48 2.02
N THR A 262 -0.57 6.81 2.34
CA THR A 262 -1.00 6.50 3.70
C THR A 262 -0.06 5.53 4.42
N THR A 263 0.58 4.61 3.68
CA THR A 263 1.59 3.68 4.23
C THR A 263 2.83 4.43 4.71
N THR A 264 3.30 5.40 3.92
CA THR A 264 4.40 6.30 4.32
C THR A 264 4.03 7.10 5.56
N MET A 265 2.81 7.65 5.61
CA MET A 265 2.33 8.39 6.79
C MET A 265 2.34 7.50 8.04
N ARG A 266 1.91 6.25 7.95
CA ARG A 266 1.95 5.31 9.08
C ARG A 266 3.37 5.05 9.56
N ALA A 267 4.32 4.87 8.64
CA ALA A 267 5.72 4.70 9.01
C ALA A 267 6.25 5.93 9.76
N LEU A 268 6.02 7.13 9.23
CA LEU A 268 6.45 8.40 9.84
C LEU A 268 5.86 8.60 11.25
N GLU A 269 4.57 8.30 11.43
CA GLU A 269 3.87 8.46 12.70
C GLU A 269 4.11 7.29 13.68
N THR A 270 4.90 6.29 13.30
CA THR A 270 5.29 5.19 14.20
C THR A 270 6.56 5.52 14.98
N SER A 271 7.48 6.33 14.44
CA SER A 271 8.79 6.55 15.05
C SER A 271 9.22 8.01 15.02
N PHE A 272 9.01 8.71 16.15
CA PHE A 272 9.44 10.09 16.33
C PHE A 272 9.82 10.34 17.80
N THR A 273 10.60 11.42 18.07
CA THR A 273 11.00 11.85 19.41
C THR A 273 9.93 12.75 20.05
N SER A 274 10.10 13.06 21.35
CA SER A 274 9.27 14.07 22.06
C SER A 274 9.28 15.43 21.41
N GLU A 275 10.40 15.80 20.76
CA GLU A 275 10.58 17.03 19.99
C GLU A 275 9.98 16.92 18.58
N LYS A 276 9.28 15.83 18.29
CA LYS A 276 8.66 15.51 16.98
C LYS A 276 9.66 15.41 15.83
N MET A 277 10.86 14.98 16.11
CA MET A 277 11.85 14.65 15.09
C MET A 277 11.72 13.17 14.70
N LEU A 278 11.86 12.87 13.41
CA LEU A 278 11.85 11.49 12.93
C LEU A 278 13.02 10.71 13.52
N LYS A 279 12.78 9.49 13.97
CA LYS A 279 13.78 8.63 14.63
C LYS A 279 14.00 7.35 13.80
N PRO A 280 15.27 6.91 13.60
CA PRO A 280 15.55 5.63 12.98
C PRO A 280 14.87 4.49 13.73
N ALA A 281 14.24 3.59 13.00
CA ALA A 281 13.55 2.45 13.59
C ALA A 281 13.34 1.34 12.56
N GLU A 282 13.28 0.12 13.07
CA GLU A 282 12.93 -1.06 12.31
C GLU A 282 12.07 -1.97 13.19
N GLY A 283 11.03 -2.57 12.62
CA GLY A 283 10.14 -3.45 13.37
C GLY A 283 8.74 -3.57 12.77
N TRP A 284 7.75 -3.70 13.62
CA TRP A 284 6.36 -3.92 13.23
C TRP A 284 5.49 -2.78 13.74
N THR A 285 4.64 -2.24 12.87
CA THR A 285 3.67 -1.21 13.22
C THR A 285 2.24 -1.70 13.01
N ASN A 286 1.41 -1.53 14.03
CA ASN A 286 -0.04 -1.70 13.97
C ASN A 286 -0.76 -0.37 14.20
N THR A 287 -0.09 0.75 14.00
CA THR A 287 -0.63 2.09 14.20
C THR A 287 -1.88 2.30 13.34
N PHE A 288 -3.00 2.58 14.02
CA PHE A 288 -4.27 2.96 13.42
C PHE A 288 -4.52 4.45 13.64
N ILE A 289 -4.43 5.22 12.56
CA ILE A 289 -4.64 6.68 12.62
C ILE A 289 -6.10 6.99 12.27
N HIS A 290 -6.82 7.59 13.22
CA HIS A 290 -8.21 8.01 13.06
C HIS A 290 -8.44 9.36 13.76
N PRO A 291 -9.45 10.16 13.37
CA PRO A 291 -9.76 11.41 14.06
C PRO A 291 -10.25 11.18 15.51
N PRO A 292 -9.89 12.10 16.46
CA PRO A 292 -8.91 13.16 16.29
C PRO A 292 -7.49 12.63 16.39
N TYR A 293 -6.59 13.09 15.50
CA TYR A 293 -5.17 12.72 15.51
C TYR A 293 -4.31 13.96 15.22
N LYS A 294 -3.23 14.12 15.97
CA LYS A 294 -2.26 15.21 15.76
C LYS A 294 -1.01 14.64 15.10
N PHE A 295 -0.83 14.96 13.84
CA PHE A 295 0.34 14.52 13.08
C PHE A 295 1.59 15.25 13.54
N ASN A 296 2.71 14.53 13.55
CA ASN A 296 3.96 14.99 14.15
C ASN A 296 5.02 15.30 13.11
N ILE A 297 5.04 14.59 11.97
CA ILE A 297 6.13 14.65 11.01
C ILE A 297 5.68 15.37 9.71
N ALA A 298 4.68 14.87 9.04
CA ALA A 298 4.30 15.39 7.71
C ALA A 298 3.31 16.55 7.77
N ASP A 299 3.53 17.53 6.87
CA ASP A 299 2.70 18.74 6.71
C ASP A 299 1.71 18.60 5.56
N SER A 300 1.98 17.70 4.62
CA SER A 300 1.16 17.43 3.45
C SER A 300 1.10 15.95 3.12
N LEU A 301 0.07 15.55 2.39
CA LEU A 301 -0.21 14.16 2.06
C LEU A 301 -0.66 14.04 0.61
N VAL A 302 0.02 13.19 -0.16
CA VAL A 302 -0.50 12.67 -1.43
C VAL A 302 -1.13 11.31 -1.17
N THR A 303 -2.36 11.11 -1.61
CA THR A 303 -3.08 9.85 -1.43
C THR A 303 -4.03 9.59 -2.61
N ASN A 304 -4.45 8.33 -2.79
CA ASN A 304 -5.55 8.00 -3.71
C ASN A 304 -6.91 8.29 -3.06
N PHE A 305 -7.97 8.27 -3.86
CA PHE A 305 -9.32 8.20 -3.34
C PHE A 305 -9.65 6.78 -2.89
N HIS A 306 -10.03 6.61 -1.63
CA HIS A 306 -10.24 5.32 -0.99
C HIS A 306 -11.70 4.92 -0.92
N LEU A 307 -11.97 3.63 -0.69
CA LEU A 307 -13.32 3.12 -0.47
C LEU A 307 -13.88 3.59 0.89
N PRO A 308 -15.21 3.74 1.01
CA PRO A 308 -15.84 4.05 2.29
C PRO A 308 -15.53 3.00 3.35
N LYS A 309 -15.47 3.42 4.61
CA LYS A 309 -15.22 2.58 5.79
C LYS A 309 -13.88 1.85 5.80
N THR A 310 -12.88 2.31 5.05
CA THR A 310 -11.51 1.76 5.10
C THR A 310 -10.62 2.58 6.03
N SER A 311 -9.60 1.95 6.60
CA SER A 311 -8.58 2.62 7.42
C SER A 311 -7.89 3.76 6.67
N LEU A 312 -7.72 3.61 5.35
CA LEU A 312 -7.09 4.61 4.48
C LEU A 312 -7.93 5.88 4.35
N MET A 313 -9.25 5.74 4.14
CA MET A 313 -10.16 6.87 4.12
C MET A 313 -10.20 7.57 5.49
N ILE A 314 -10.26 6.80 6.56
CA ILE A 314 -10.31 7.34 7.94
C ILE A 314 -9.05 8.15 8.24
N MET A 315 -7.86 7.66 7.83
CA MET A 315 -6.61 8.42 7.95
C MET A 315 -6.64 9.70 7.11
N THR A 316 -7.16 9.66 5.88
CA THR A 316 -7.33 10.86 5.05
C THR A 316 -8.21 11.89 5.74
N CYS A 317 -9.31 11.45 6.36
CA CYS A 317 -10.18 12.32 7.18
C CYS A 317 -9.46 12.85 8.43
N ALA A 318 -8.60 12.06 9.05
CA ALA A 318 -7.81 12.52 10.20
C ALA A 318 -6.81 13.61 9.79
N PHE A 319 -6.24 13.52 8.57
CA PHE A 319 -5.25 14.47 8.09
C PHE A 319 -5.87 15.75 7.51
N ALA A 320 -6.87 15.63 6.68
CA ALA A 320 -7.52 16.77 6.03
C ALA A 320 -8.51 17.52 6.93
N GLY A 321 -9.00 16.87 7.99
CA GLY A 321 -10.21 17.24 8.70
C GLY A 321 -11.43 16.51 8.13
N TYR A 322 -12.30 16.01 9.01
CA TYR A 322 -13.41 15.14 8.63
C TYR A 322 -14.35 15.78 7.59
N ASP A 323 -14.85 16.98 7.86
CA ASP A 323 -15.84 17.63 7.01
C ASP A 323 -15.26 17.96 5.63
N LEU A 324 -14.05 18.52 5.60
CA LEU A 324 -13.34 18.86 4.38
C LEU A 324 -13.02 17.62 3.53
N ALA A 325 -12.60 16.53 4.16
CA ALA A 325 -12.36 15.27 3.46
C ALA A 325 -13.65 14.72 2.84
N ILE A 326 -14.76 14.68 3.59
CA ILE A 326 -16.06 14.21 3.07
C ILE A 326 -16.54 15.08 1.90
N GLU A 327 -16.35 16.41 1.99
CA GLU A 327 -16.68 17.32 0.89
C GLU A 327 -15.81 17.04 -0.36
N ALA A 328 -14.49 16.83 -0.17
CA ALA A 328 -13.58 16.46 -1.24
C ALA A 328 -13.98 15.16 -1.93
N TYR A 329 -14.39 14.14 -1.17
CA TYR A 329 -14.89 12.87 -1.73
C TYR A 329 -16.20 13.04 -2.51
N LYS A 330 -17.15 13.83 -2.00
CA LYS A 330 -18.39 14.18 -2.73
C LYS A 330 -18.08 14.91 -4.03
N LYS A 331 -17.17 15.89 -3.99
CA LYS A 331 -16.70 16.59 -5.18
C LYS A 331 -16.01 15.66 -6.17
N ALA A 332 -15.15 14.76 -5.70
CA ALA A 332 -14.48 13.78 -6.56
C ALA A 332 -15.48 12.87 -7.30
N ILE A 333 -16.54 12.42 -6.62
CA ILE A 333 -17.62 11.61 -7.24
C ILE A 333 -18.36 12.45 -8.29
N LYS A 334 -18.75 13.69 -7.95
CA LYS A 334 -19.43 14.61 -8.86
C LYS A 334 -18.60 14.88 -10.11
N ASP A 335 -17.30 15.12 -9.92
CA ASP A 335 -16.35 15.46 -10.98
C ASP A 335 -15.80 14.19 -11.70
N LYS A 336 -16.34 13.00 -11.36
CA LYS A 336 -15.98 11.71 -11.97
C LYS A 336 -14.47 11.39 -11.87
N TYR A 337 -13.87 11.62 -10.71
CA TYR A 337 -12.55 11.10 -10.41
C TYR A 337 -12.58 9.58 -10.37
N ARG A 338 -11.45 8.97 -10.74
CA ARG A 338 -11.28 7.54 -10.64
C ARG A 338 -10.78 7.19 -9.24
N PHE A 339 -11.31 6.12 -8.70
CA PHE A 339 -11.05 5.69 -7.33
C PHE A 339 -10.10 4.50 -7.26
N PHE A 340 -9.44 4.35 -6.13
CA PHE A 340 -8.63 3.24 -5.68
C PHE A 340 -7.25 3.16 -6.36
N SER A 341 -6.63 1.94 -6.44
CA SER A 341 -5.20 1.76 -6.75
C SER A 341 -4.74 2.38 -8.06
N TYR A 342 -5.51 2.20 -9.13
CA TYR A 342 -5.24 2.78 -10.44
C TYR A 342 -6.02 4.07 -10.70
N GLY A 343 -6.67 4.58 -9.68
CA GLY A 343 -7.45 5.80 -9.73
C GLY A 343 -6.61 7.07 -9.77
N ASP A 344 -7.23 8.17 -9.43
CA ASP A 344 -6.64 9.50 -9.40
C ASP A 344 -6.14 9.81 -7.98
N ALA A 345 -5.46 10.94 -7.81
CA ALA A 345 -4.82 11.34 -6.57
C ALA A 345 -5.47 12.57 -5.92
N MET A 346 -5.25 12.72 -4.62
CA MET A 346 -5.53 13.90 -3.84
C MET A 346 -4.23 14.38 -3.19
N LEU A 347 -3.93 15.66 -3.28
CA LEU A 347 -2.90 16.36 -2.51
C LEU A 347 -3.58 17.18 -1.42
N VAL A 348 -3.29 16.92 -0.17
CA VAL A 348 -3.77 17.71 1.00
C VAL A 348 -2.62 18.54 1.54
N ILE A 349 -2.78 19.88 1.55
CA ILE A 349 -1.77 20.87 1.97
C ILE A 349 -2.31 21.83 3.03
#